data_ea5cbb477d35dbb1d3308001bf88d932
#
_entry.id   ea5cbb477d35dbb1d3308001bf88d932
#
_cell.length_a   1.000
_cell.length_b   1.000
_cell.length_c   1.000
_cell.angle_alpha   90.00
_cell.angle_beta   90.00
_cell.angle_gamma   90.00
#
_symmetry.space_group_name_H-M   'P 1'
#
loop_
_entity.id
_entity.type
_entity.pdbx_description
1 polymer ?
#
loop_
_entity_poly.entity_id
_entity_poly.type
_entity_poly.pdbx_seq_one_letter_code
_entity_poly.pdbx_strand_id
1 'polypeptide(L)'
;PDALAEDVVEVDGGWVTPGLIDCHTHLVFAGDRAHEFELRLEGASYEEIARAGGGILSTVRAVREADEDALLAQSLPRARALLRDGATTLEIKSGYGLNLENERKMLRVARRLGDTLGVTVRTTYLAAHALPAEFKGRADDYIDAVVEWLPQLHAEGLVDAVDAFCEGIGFTPAQTRRVFKAAQTLNLPVKLHADQLSDLGGAALVAEFAGLSADHV
;
A
#
# COMPACT_ATOMS: atom_id res chain seq x y z
N PRO A 1 16.99 -19.34 -38.95
CA PRO A 1 16.54 -18.05 -39.38
C PRO A 1 17.29 -17.01 -38.59
N ASP A 2 18.19 -16.31 -39.30
CA ASP A 2 19.05 -15.28 -38.70
C ASP A 2 18.18 -14.08 -38.34
N ALA A 3 17.71 -14.03 -37.12
CA ALA A 3 17.11 -12.84 -36.57
C ALA A 3 18.22 -11.78 -36.45
N LEU A 4 18.05 -10.65 -37.11
CA LEU A 4 18.91 -9.50 -36.92
C LEU A 4 18.62 -8.92 -35.54
N ALA A 5 19.38 -9.33 -34.52
CA ALA A 5 19.31 -8.81 -33.17
C ALA A 5 20.57 -7.96 -32.91
N GLU A 6 20.40 -6.78 -32.30
CA GLU A 6 21.53 -5.93 -31.89
C GLU A 6 22.24 -6.55 -30.67
N ASP A 7 21.49 -7.20 -29.81
CA ASP A 7 22.00 -7.89 -28.62
C ASP A 7 21.54 -9.34 -28.58
N VAL A 8 22.45 -10.24 -28.26
CA VAL A 8 22.20 -11.67 -28.05
C VAL A 8 22.63 -12.05 -26.65
N VAL A 9 21.71 -12.61 -25.88
CA VAL A 9 21.98 -13.11 -24.53
C VAL A 9 21.90 -14.62 -24.54
N GLU A 10 23.01 -15.28 -24.25
CA GLU A 10 23.05 -16.72 -24.03
C GLU A 10 22.59 -17.06 -22.61
N VAL A 11 21.64 -17.97 -22.49
CA VAL A 11 21.07 -18.37 -21.18
C VAL A 11 21.51 -19.76 -20.73
N ASP A 12 22.48 -20.38 -21.42
CA ASP A 12 23.11 -21.68 -21.09
C ASP A 12 22.09 -22.79 -20.77
N GLY A 13 20.98 -22.84 -21.51
CA GLY A 13 19.89 -23.80 -21.29
C GLY A 13 18.94 -23.41 -20.16
N GLY A 14 19.06 -22.21 -19.60
CA GLY A 14 18.13 -21.65 -18.64
C GLY A 14 16.75 -21.34 -19.23
N TRP A 15 15.78 -21.20 -18.36
CA TRP A 15 14.41 -20.78 -18.73
C TRP A 15 14.32 -19.26 -18.83
N VAL A 16 13.63 -18.77 -19.83
CA VAL A 16 13.25 -17.36 -19.95
C VAL A 16 11.76 -17.24 -19.68
N THR A 17 11.41 -16.47 -18.67
CA THR A 17 10.02 -16.21 -18.27
C THR A 17 9.74 -14.70 -18.29
N PRO A 18 8.49 -14.26 -18.40
CA PRO A 18 8.14 -12.89 -18.03
C PRO A 18 8.62 -12.58 -16.62
N GLY A 19 9.03 -11.34 -16.36
CA GLY A 19 9.38 -10.89 -15.03
C GLY A 19 8.19 -11.02 -14.07
N LEU A 20 8.47 -11.34 -12.80
CA LEU A 20 7.42 -11.47 -11.80
C LEU A 20 6.83 -10.09 -11.45
N ILE A 21 5.55 -10.09 -11.12
CA ILE A 21 4.82 -8.90 -10.66
C ILE A 21 4.42 -9.14 -9.22
N ASP A 22 4.94 -8.30 -8.31
CA ASP A 22 4.43 -8.26 -6.94
C ASP A 22 3.26 -7.27 -6.90
N CYS A 23 2.06 -7.79 -6.82
CA CYS A 23 0.82 -7.03 -6.98
C CYS A 23 0.24 -6.49 -5.65
N HIS A 24 0.93 -6.69 -4.51
CA HIS A 24 0.47 -6.23 -3.22
C HIS A 24 1.63 -6.03 -2.25
N THR A 25 2.10 -4.81 -2.07
CA THR A 25 3.13 -4.51 -1.08
C THR A 25 2.83 -3.25 -0.26
N HIS A 26 3.28 -3.27 1.01
CA HIS A 26 3.37 -2.11 1.88
C HIS A 26 4.85 -1.75 2.10
N LEU A 27 5.60 -1.66 1.00
CA LEU A 27 7.06 -1.59 1.00
C LEU A 27 7.62 -0.32 1.63
N VAL A 28 6.90 0.81 1.45
CA VAL A 28 7.32 2.12 1.94
C VAL A 28 6.84 2.33 3.37
N PHE A 29 7.76 2.16 4.32
CA PHE A 29 7.53 2.49 5.72
C PHE A 29 8.86 2.79 6.44
N ALA A 30 8.79 3.47 7.58
CA ALA A 30 9.91 3.72 8.47
C ALA A 30 9.75 2.96 9.81
N GLY A 31 10.87 2.79 10.50
CA GLY A 31 10.92 2.04 11.74
C GLY A 31 10.79 0.53 11.52
N ASP A 32 10.67 -0.19 12.63
CA ASP A 32 10.40 -1.62 12.65
C ASP A 32 9.45 -1.97 13.80
N ARG A 33 9.00 -3.20 13.82
CA ARG A 33 8.11 -3.75 14.86
C ARG A 33 8.70 -5.00 15.50
N ALA A 34 10.04 -5.11 15.52
CA ALA A 34 10.74 -6.27 16.06
C ALA A 34 10.41 -6.49 17.54
N HIS A 35 10.37 -5.40 18.34
CA HIS A 35 9.98 -5.48 19.75
C HIS A 35 8.52 -5.94 19.94
N GLU A 36 7.60 -5.52 19.09
CA GLU A 36 6.22 -6.00 19.14
C GLU A 36 6.13 -7.49 18.80
N PHE A 37 6.95 -7.94 17.86
CA PHE A 37 7.04 -9.37 17.53
C PHE A 37 7.60 -10.17 18.73
N GLU A 38 8.62 -9.69 19.41
CA GLU A 38 9.17 -10.27 20.65
C GLU A 38 8.09 -10.38 21.73
N LEU A 39 7.36 -9.29 22.03
CA LEU A 39 6.25 -9.31 22.98
C LEU A 39 5.19 -10.36 22.62
N ARG A 40 4.88 -10.56 21.35
CA ARG A 40 3.95 -11.61 20.90
C ARG A 40 4.49 -13.01 21.15
N LEU A 41 5.78 -13.23 20.96
CA LEU A 41 6.41 -14.51 21.30
C LEU A 41 6.40 -14.79 22.80
N GLU A 42 6.44 -13.74 23.63
CA GLU A 42 6.33 -13.81 25.09
C GLU A 42 4.86 -13.95 25.56
N GLY A 43 3.89 -13.95 24.65
CA GLY A 43 2.49 -14.21 24.93
C GLY A 43 1.61 -12.96 25.04
N ALA A 44 2.14 -11.77 24.76
CA ALA A 44 1.32 -10.55 24.74
C ALA A 44 0.26 -10.62 23.63
N SER A 45 -0.96 -10.25 23.97
CA SER A 45 -2.05 -10.16 23.01
C SER A 45 -1.90 -8.95 22.07
N TYR A 46 -2.53 -9.02 20.90
CA TYR A 46 -2.60 -7.87 20.00
C TYR A 46 -3.19 -6.62 20.67
N GLU A 47 -4.20 -6.83 21.54
CA GLU A 47 -4.84 -5.71 22.26
C GLU A 47 -3.91 -5.04 23.28
N GLU A 48 -3.07 -5.82 23.98
CA GLU A 48 -2.09 -5.29 24.93
C GLU A 48 -1.04 -4.45 24.19
N ILE A 49 -0.52 -4.95 23.07
CA ILE A 49 0.45 -4.24 22.22
C ILE A 49 -0.19 -2.95 21.66
N ALA A 50 -1.42 -3.02 21.18
CA ALA A 50 -2.12 -1.85 20.64
C ALA A 50 -2.39 -0.79 21.73
N ARG A 51 -2.78 -1.20 22.95
CA ARG A 51 -2.97 -0.28 24.09
C ARG A 51 -1.65 0.39 24.52
N ALA A 52 -0.53 -0.31 24.39
CA ALA A 52 0.79 0.25 24.65
C ALA A 52 1.28 1.20 23.53
N GLY A 53 0.45 1.45 22.51
CA GLY A 53 0.78 2.35 21.41
C GLY A 53 1.55 1.68 20.26
N GLY A 54 1.57 0.35 20.20
CA GLY A 54 2.09 -0.45 19.11
C GLY A 54 1.11 -0.59 17.95
N GLY A 55 1.37 -1.58 17.10
CA GLY A 55 0.57 -1.86 15.92
C GLY A 55 0.83 -0.87 14.78
N ILE A 56 -0.17 -0.70 13.93
CA ILE A 56 -0.07 0.18 12.76
C ILE A 56 0.28 1.63 13.16
N LEU A 57 -0.15 2.10 14.32
CA LEU A 57 0.09 3.47 14.77
C LEU A 57 1.56 3.74 15.11
N SER A 58 2.35 2.72 15.50
CA SER A 58 3.79 2.89 15.67
C SER A 58 4.49 3.13 14.33
N THR A 59 4.10 2.39 13.29
CA THR A 59 4.58 2.62 11.92
C THR A 59 4.17 3.99 11.40
N VAL A 60 2.92 4.42 11.65
CA VAL A 60 2.44 5.75 11.26
C VAL A 60 3.28 6.86 11.88
N ARG A 61 3.61 6.77 13.17
CA ARG A 61 4.50 7.76 13.82
C ARG A 61 5.86 7.80 13.15
N ALA A 62 6.49 6.65 12.96
CA ALA A 62 7.81 6.56 12.33
C ALA A 62 7.81 7.12 10.90
N VAL A 63 6.77 6.84 10.10
CA VAL A 63 6.61 7.40 8.74
C VAL A 63 6.43 8.90 8.78
N ARG A 64 5.65 9.43 9.71
CA ARG A 64 5.41 10.88 9.84
C ARG A 64 6.68 11.63 10.26
N GLU A 65 7.52 11.03 11.10
CA GLU A 65 8.79 11.61 11.58
C GLU A 65 9.90 11.54 10.52
N ALA A 66 9.94 10.52 9.68
CA ALA A 66 10.93 10.37 8.63
C ALA A 66 10.70 11.36 7.49
N ASP A 67 11.76 11.99 7.01
CA ASP A 67 11.75 12.72 5.74
C ASP A 67 11.74 11.76 4.52
N GLU A 68 11.59 12.30 3.31
CA GLU A 68 11.54 11.49 2.09
C GLU A 68 12.83 10.69 1.86
N ASP A 69 13.99 11.25 2.16
CA ASP A 69 15.28 10.60 1.93
C ASP A 69 15.52 9.46 2.91
N ALA A 70 15.19 9.66 4.18
CA ALA A 70 15.24 8.61 5.19
C ALA A 70 14.26 7.48 4.88
N LEU A 71 13.04 7.81 4.43
CA LEU A 71 12.02 6.83 4.06
C LEU A 71 12.45 6.03 2.82
N LEU A 72 13.05 6.68 1.82
CA LEU A 72 13.63 6.03 0.65
C LEU A 72 14.78 5.10 1.04
N ALA A 73 15.72 5.59 1.85
CA ALA A 73 16.88 4.81 2.29
C ALA A 73 16.46 3.53 3.04
N GLN A 74 15.45 3.61 3.90
CA GLN A 74 14.92 2.45 4.63
C GLN A 74 14.14 1.49 3.72
N SER A 75 13.52 1.98 2.65
CA SER A 75 12.73 1.16 1.72
C SER A 75 13.56 0.46 0.64
N LEU A 76 14.69 1.03 0.24
CA LEU A 76 15.58 0.48 -0.80
C LEU A 76 16.03 -0.97 -0.54
N PRO A 77 16.47 -1.37 0.67
CA PRO A 77 16.86 -2.76 0.92
C PRO A 77 15.72 -3.76 0.70
N ARG A 78 14.49 -3.38 1.08
CA ARG A 78 13.28 -4.22 0.90
C ARG A 78 12.94 -4.39 -0.58
N ALA A 79 12.95 -3.28 -1.34
CA ALA A 79 12.71 -3.32 -2.78
C ALA A 79 13.76 -4.18 -3.50
N ARG A 80 15.06 -4.00 -3.16
CA ARG A 80 16.14 -4.83 -3.73
C ARG A 80 15.99 -6.31 -3.40
N ALA A 81 15.41 -6.68 -2.26
CA ALA A 81 15.13 -8.06 -1.94
C ALA A 81 14.11 -8.65 -2.92
N LEU A 82 12.99 -7.96 -3.15
CA LEU A 82 11.97 -8.40 -4.12
C LEU A 82 12.53 -8.52 -5.54
N LEU A 83 13.41 -7.58 -5.95
CA LEU A 83 14.04 -7.66 -7.27
C LEU A 83 14.98 -8.88 -7.39
N ARG A 84 15.72 -9.24 -6.33
CA ARG A 84 16.54 -10.47 -6.32
C ARG A 84 15.71 -11.73 -6.43
N ASP A 85 14.46 -11.70 -5.97
CA ASP A 85 13.51 -12.81 -6.10
C ASP A 85 12.81 -12.83 -7.48
N GLY A 86 13.19 -11.91 -8.40
CA GLY A 86 12.74 -11.90 -9.78
C GLY A 86 11.57 -10.94 -10.07
N ALA A 87 11.12 -10.14 -9.11
CA ALA A 87 10.12 -9.12 -9.36
C ALA A 87 10.68 -8.01 -10.26
N THR A 88 9.96 -7.65 -11.32
CA THR A 88 10.30 -6.58 -12.26
C THR A 88 9.27 -5.46 -12.24
N THR A 89 8.12 -5.71 -11.65
CA THR A 89 7.05 -4.74 -11.42
C THR A 89 6.57 -4.87 -9.98
N LEU A 90 6.46 -3.74 -9.30
CA LEU A 90 6.02 -3.67 -7.90
C LEU A 90 4.78 -2.79 -7.78
N GLU A 91 3.76 -3.28 -7.10
CA GLU A 91 2.70 -2.42 -6.58
C GLU A 91 3.07 -1.98 -5.17
N ILE A 92 3.05 -0.67 -4.92
CA ILE A 92 3.41 -0.09 -3.62
C ILE A 92 2.26 0.78 -3.11
N LYS A 93 1.72 0.38 -1.97
CA LYS A 93 0.63 1.10 -1.30
C LYS A 93 1.18 2.18 -0.36
N SER A 94 0.46 3.30 -0.25
CA SER A 94 0.57 4.21 0.89
C SER A 94 -0.16 3.64 2.12
N GLY A 95 -0.67 4.47 3.03
CA GLY A 95 -1.53 4.00 4.12
C GLY A 95 -0.88 3.97 5.50
N TYR A 96 0.35 4.48 5.62
CA TYR A 96 0.97 4.75 6.92
C TYR A 96 1.20 6.26 7.16
N GLY A 97 0.76 7.12 6.25
CA GLY A 97 0.77 8.57 6.45
C GLY A 97 -0.45 9.04 7.23
N LEU A 98 -1.61 8.59 6.81
CA LEU A 98 -2.95 8.87 7.35
C LEU A 98 -3.28 10.37 7.45
N ASN A 99 -2.60 11.20 6.66
CA ASN A 99 -2.93 12.58 6.35
C ASN A 99 -2.37 12.95 4.97
N LEU A 100 -2.85 14.02 4.38
CA LEU A 100 -2.50 14.40 3.00
C LEU A 100 -0.98 14.51 2.76
N GLU A 101 -0.27 15.18 3.65
CA GLU A 101 1.17 15.43 3.51
C GLU A 101 1.98 14.12 3.52
N ASN A 102 1.70 13.24 4.48
CA ASN A 102 2.46 12.02 4.65
C ASN A 102 2.04 10.91 3.67
N GLU A 103 0.78 10.85 3.24
CA GLU A 103 0.35 9.99 2.13
C GLU A 103 1.05 10.41 0.83
N ARG A 104 1.10 11.73 0.53
CA ARG A 104 1.86 12.29 -0.59
C ARG A 104 3.34 11.91 -0.52
N LYS A 105 3.97 12.05 0.65
CA LYS A 105 5.36 11.66 0.89
C LYS A 105 5.59 10.19 0.57
N MET A 106 4.75 9.29 1.06
CA MET A 106 4.87 7.85 0.79
C MET A 106 4.77 7.53 -0.70
N LEU A 107 3.78 8.11 -1.39
CA LEU A 107 3.59 7.89 -2.83
C LEU A 107 4.76 8.43 -3.66
N ARG A 108 5.32 9.59 -3.30
CA ARG A 108 6.53 10.15 -3.93
C ARG A 108 7.73 9.22 -3.73
N VAL A 109 7.92 8.71 -2.52
CA VAL A 109 9.00 7.76 -2.24
C VAL A 109 8.82 6.47 -3.04
N ALA A 110 7.60 5.98 -3.20
CA ALA A 110 7.31 4.81 -4.04
C ALA A 110 7.72 5.06 -5.51
N ARG A 111 7.41 6.22 -6.08
CA ARG A 111 7.88 6.60 -7.44
C ARG A 111 9.41 6.68 -7.50
N ARG A 112 10.03 7.36 -6.54
CA ARG A 112 11.50 7.46 -6.46
C ARG A 112 12.20 6.11 -6.35
N LEU A 113 11.59 5.11 -5.71
CA LEU A 113 12.10 3.73 -5.69
C LEU A 113 12.16 3.14 -7.10
N GLY A 114 11.09 3.30 -7.88
CA GLY A 114 11.04 2.86 -9.27
C GLY A 114 12.16 3.50 -10.11
N ASP A 115 12.29 4.82 -10.04
CA ASP A 115 13.33 5.57 -10.77
C ASP A 115 14.74 5.14 -10.33
N THR A 116 14.98 4.98 -9.02
CA THR A 116 16.29 4.62 -8.46
C THR A 116 16.72 3.21 -8.87
N LEU A 117 15.77 2.28 -8.98
CA LEU A 117 16.04 0.87 -9.26
C LEU A 117 15.83 0.48 -10.72
N GLY A 118 15.31 1.37 -11.55
CA GLY A 118 15.01 1.10 -12.96
C GLY A 118 13.91 0.05 -13.15
N VAL A 119 12.91 0.01 -12.24
CA VAL A 119 11.80 -0.95 -12.26
C VAL A 119 10.45 -0.25 -12.34
N THR A 120 9.47 -0.96 -12.89
CA THR A 120 8.09 -0.43 -12.93
C THR A 120 7.49 -0.44 -11.54
N VAL A 121 7.02 0.73 -11.07
CA VAL A 121 6.25 0.86 -9.84
C VAL A 121 4.84 1.35 -10.16
N ARG A 122 3.85 0.64 -9.62
CA ARG A 122 2.45 1.07 -9.57
C ARG A 122 2.11 1.49 -8.15
N THR A 123 1.61 2.71 -8.00
CA THR A 123 1.30 3.27 -6.68
C THR A 123 -0.17 3.19 -6.37
N THR A 124 -0.49 2.71 -5.18
CA THR A 124 -1.87 2.57 -4.71
C THR A 124 -2.10 3.49 -3.51
N TYR A 125 -3.08 4.37 -3.62
CA TYR A 125 -3.51 5.23 -2.52
C TYR A 125 -4.36 4.45 -1.52
N LEU A 126 -3.87 4.31 -0.30
CA LEU A 126 -4.51 3.54 0.79
C LEU A 126 -4.67 4.38 2.07
N ALA A 127 -5.03 5.65 2.00
CA ALA A 127 -5.25 6.43 3.22
C ALA A 127 -6.37 5.84 4.11
N ALA A 128 -7.37 5.19 3.51
CA ALA A 128 -8.40 4.44 4.24
C ALA A 128 -7.87 3.09 4.78
N HIS A 129 -6.70 3.09 5.46
CA HIS A 129 -6.06 1.91 6.03
C HIS A 129 -6.35 1.76 7.53
N ALA A 130 -6.30 2.85 8.28
CA ALA A 130 -6.64 2.88 9.69
C ALA A 130 -7.15 4.28 10.07
N LEU A 131 -7.88 4.36 11.16
CA LEU A 131 -8.34 5.64 11.69
C LEU A 131 -7.22 6.28 12.54
N PRO A 132 -6.67 7.45 12.14
CA PRO A 132 -5.65 8.11 12.91
C PRO A 132 -6.19 8.73 14.19
N ALA A 133 -5.31 8.94 15.17
CA ALA A 133 -5.71 9.39 16.52
C ALA A 133 -6.46 10.73 16.51
N GLU A 134 -6.10 11.65 15.61
CA GLU A 134 -6.74 12.96 15.45
C GLU A 134 -8.21 12.88 14.98
N PHE A 135 -8.62 11.74 14.42
CA PHE A 135 -10.01 11.47 14.01
C PHE A 135 -10.70 10.42 14.89
N LYS A 136 -10.16 10.10 16.06
CA LYS A 136 -10.76 9.12 16.96
C LYS A 136 -12.24 9.41 17.20
N GLY A 137 -13.11 8.42 16.91
CA GLY A 137 -14.57 8.54 17.03
C GLY A 137 -15.24 9.33 15.88
N ARG A 138 -14.51 9.75 14.86
CA ARG A 138 -15.01 10.54 13.72
C ARG A 138 -14.57 9.91 12.39
N ALA A 139 -14.87 8.62 12.21
CA ALA A 139 -14.44 7.88 11.02
C ALA A 139 -15.04 8.46 9.72
N ASP A 140 -16.26 8.95 9.76
CA ASP A 140 -16.90 9.57 8.58
C ASP A 140 -16.22 10.88 8.16
N ASP A 141 -15.82 11.71 9.13
CA ASP A 141 -15.07 12.94 8.85
C ASP A 141 -13.69 12.60 8.24
N TYR A 142 -13.06 11.51 8.72
CA TYR A 142 -11.80 11.03 8.13
C TYR A 142 -11.98 10.57 6.69
N ILE A 143 -13.02 9.83 6.40
CA ILE A 143 -13.31 9.38 5.02
C ILE A 143 -13.63 10.58 4.12
N ASP A 144 -14.30 11.62 4.62
CA ASP A 144 -14.49 12.87 3.85
C ASP A 144 -13.13 13.49 3.49
N ALA A 145 -12.20 13.57 4.43
CA ALA A 145 -10.86 14.06 4.18
C ALA A 145 -10.08 13.16 3.18
N VAL A 146 -10.16 11.83 3.32
CA VAL A 146 -9.53 10.87 2.38
C VAL A 146 -10.04 11.08 0.95
N VAL A 147 -11.35 11.29 0.79
CA VAL A 147 -11.98 11.57 -0.51
C VAL A 147 -11.53 12.93 -1.07
N GLU A 148 -11.39 13.95 -0.23
CA GLU A 148 -10.90 15.28 -0.63
C GLU A 148 -9.42 15.28 -1.07
N TRP A 149 -8.57 14.46 -0.47
CA TRP A 149 -7.13 14.39 -0.80
C TRP A 149 -6.87 13.67 -2.13
N LEU A 150 -7.71 12.71 -2.50
CA LEU A 150 -7.48 11.86 -3.67
C LEU A 150 -7.32 12.63 -4.99
N PRO A 151 -8.18 13.61 -5.35
CA PRO A 151 -7.99 14.39 -6.58
C PRO A 151 -6.68 15.17 -6.61
N GLN A 152 -6.20 15.64 -5.47
CA GLN A 152 -4.94 16.39 -5.38
C GLN A 152 -3.75 15.48 -5.70
N LEU A 153 -3.70 14.30 -5.07
CA LEU A 153 -2.65 13.31 -5.29
C LEU A 153 -2.69 12.74 -6.71
N HIS A 154 -3.88 12.54 -7.26
CA HIS A 154 -4.05 12.10 -8.65
C HIS A 154 -3.56 13.16 -9.65
N ALA A 155 -3.86 14.44 -9.43
CA ALA A 155 -3.37 15.53 -10.28
C ALA A 155 -1.83 15.67 -10.27
N GLU A 156 -1.17 15.24 -9.19
CA GLU A 156 0.29 15.15 -9.10
C GLU A 156 0.87 13.90 -9.80
N GLY A 157 0.05 13.04 -10.40
CA GLY A 157 0.49 11.78 -11.04
C GLY A 157 0.96 10.71 -10.06
N LEU A 158 0.53 10.80 -8.80
CA LEU A 158 0.99 9.93 -7.71
C LEU A 158 0.12 8.69 -7.48
N VAL A 159 -1.03 8.55 -8.16
CA VAL A 159 -2.00 7.48 -7.89
C VAL A 159 -2.34 6.72 -9.15
N ASP A 160 -2.05 5.41 -9.19
CA ASP A 160 -2.46 4.50 -10.26
C ASP A 160 -3.70 3.67 -9.88
N ALA A 161 -3.92 3.44 -8.58
CA ALA A 161 -5.08 2.71 -8.06
C ALA A 161 -5.44 3.22 -6.65
N VAL A 162 -6.62 2.86 -6.19
CA VAL A 162 -7.12 3.21 -4.84
C VAL A 162 -7.49 1.94 -4.10
N ASP A 163 -7.17 1.89 -2.81
CA ASP A 163 -7.45 0.77 -1.93
C ASP A 163 -8.04 1.25 -0.60
N ALA A 164 -8.67 0.37 0.13
CA ALA A 164 -9.17 0.61 1.48
C ALA A 164 -9.10 -0.67 2.31
N PHE A 165 -9.14 -0.54 3.63
CA PHE A 165 -9.23 -1.65 4.55
C PHE A 165 -10.68 -1.78 5.08
N CYS A 166 -11.45 -2.66 4.43
CA CYS A 166 -12.85 -2.92 4.77
C CYS A 166 -12.95 -4.07 5.75
N GLU A 167 -12.96 -3.73 7.04
CA GLU A 167 -12.91 -4.69 8.13
C GLU A 167 -13.61 -4.18 9.38
N GLY A 168 -13.99 -5.09 10.28
CA GLY A 168 -14.62 -4.74 11.56
C GLY A 168 -13.79 -3.80 12.44
N ILE A 169 -12.46 -3.84 12.29
CA ILE A 169 -11.50 -2.94 12.95
C ILE A 169 -11.01 -1.80 12.04
N GLY A 170 -11.43 -1.78 10.80
CA GLY A 170 -11.10 -0.79 9.78
C GLY A 170 -12.30 0.10 9.43
N PHE A 171 -12.62 0.15 8.15
CA PHE A 171 -13.73 0.94 7.63
C PHE A 171 -14.88 0.06 7.19
N THR A 172 -16.10 0.58 7.31
CA THR A 172 -17.33 -0.13 6.91
C THR A 172 -17.45 -0.18 5.38
N PRO A 173 -18.26 -1.12 4.82
CA PRO A 173 -18.58 -1.14 3.40
C PRO A 173 -19.17 0.17 2.87
N ALA A 174 -19.97 0.87 3.70
CA ALA A 174 -20.52 2.18 3.34
C ALA A 174 -19.46 3.27 3.19
N GLN A 175 -18.49 3.31 4.10
CA GLN A 175 -17.34 4.21 4.05
C GLN A 175 -16.42 3.90 2.86
N THR A 176 -16.08 2.62 2.68
CA THR A 176 -15.30 2.14 1.53
C THR A 176 -15.95 2.52 0.20
N ARG A 177 -17.27 2.37 0.08
CA ARG A 177 -18.03 2.77 -1.10
C ARG A 177 -17.87 4.26 -1.44
N ARG A 178 -17.75 5.12 -0.44
CA ARG A 178 -17.51 6.57 -0.66
C ARG A 178 -16.14 6.80 -1.31
N VAL A 179 -15.10 6.13 -0.81
CA VAL A 179 -13.74 6.17 -1.38
C VAL A 179 -13.74 5.66 -2.81
N PHE A 180 -14.39 4.53 -3.09
CA PHE A 180 -14.47 3.93 -4.43
C PHE A 180 -15.24 4.80 -5.42
N LYS A 181 -16.32 5.45 -4.99
CA LYS A 181 -17.03 6.43 -5.83
C LYS A 181 -16.13 7.60 -6.20
N ALA A 182 -15.32 8.11 -5.27
CA ALA A 182 -14.36 9.17 -5.58
C ALA A 182 -13.30 8.68 -6.59
N ALA A 183 -12.76 7.48 -6.42
CA ALA A 183 -11.84 6.88 -7.38
C ALA A 183 -12.46 6.76 -8.79
N GLN A 184 -13.71 6.31 -8.86
CA GLN A 184 -14.45 6.15 -10.12
C GLN A 184 -14.64 7.48 -10.86
N THR A 185 -14.87 8.60 -10.16
CA THR A 185 -14.96 9.93 -10.80
C THR A 185 -13.66 10.37 -11.47
N LEU A 186 -12.54 9.79 -11.05
CA LEU A 186 -11.20 10.06 -11.59
C LEU A 186 -10.73 8.96 -12.56
N ASN A 187 -11.59 7.99 -12.89
CA ASN A 187 -11.26 6.80 -13.68
C ASN A 187 -10.10 5.98 -13.08
N LEU A 188 -9.93 6.00 -11.77
CA LEU A 188 -8.95 5.21 -11.06
C LEU A 188 -9.53 3.82 -10.73
N PRO A 189 -8.80 2.73 -11.03
CA PRO A 189 -9.20 1.40 -10.60
C PRO A 189 -9.11 1.26 -9.08
N VAL A 190 -9.90 0.32 -8.55
CA VAL A 190 -9.94 0.05 -7.11
C VAL A 190 -9.47 -1.37 -6.79
N LYS A 191 -8.91 -1.52 -5.60
CA LYS A 191 -8.54 -2.75 -4.93
C LYS A 191 -9.16 -2.72 -3.53
N LEU A 192 -9.13 -3.83 -2.80
CA LEU A 192 -9.62 -3.84 -1.42
C LEU A 192 -8.89 -4.89 -0.57
N HIS A 193 -8.41 -4.49 0.60
CA HIS A 193 -8.22 -5.41 1.70
C HIS A 193 -9.60 -5.79 2.22
N ALA A 194 -10.02 -7.02 1.97
CA ALA A 194 -11.39 -7.46 2.17
C ALA A 194 -11.45 -8.79 2.93
N ASP A 195 -12.44 -8.90 3.80
CA ASP A 195 -12.84 -10.18 4.41
C ASP A 195 -11.68 -10.96 5.07
N GLN A 196 -10.60 -10.26 5.47
CA GLN A 196 -9.38 -10.81 6.06
C GLN A 196 -9.59 -11.33 7.49
N LEU A 197 -10.39 -10.62 8.27
CA LEU A 197 -10.66 -10.90 9.68
C LEU A 197 -12.15 -11.08 9.95
N SER A 198 -13.00 -10.52 9.11
CA SER A 198 -14.46 -10.55 9.25
C SER A 198 -15.12 -10.50 7.87
N ASP A 199 -16.18 -11.29 7.68
CA ASP A 199 -17.01 -11.25 6.47
C ASP A 199 -17.93 -10.02 6.50
N LEU A 200 -17.55 -8.98 5.80
CA LEU A 200 -18.35 -7.77 5.60
C LEU A 200 -18.87 -7.62 4.17
N GLY A 201 -18.67 -8.62 3.33
CA GLY A 201 -19.02 -8.58 1.90
C GLY A 201 -18.10 -7.66 1.09
N GLY A 202 -16.86 -7.50 1.52
CA GLY A 202 -15.86 -6.65 0.86
C GLY A 202 -15.55 -7.11 -0.55
N ALA A 203 -15.41 -8.41 -0.77
CA ALA A 203 -15.20 -8.98 -2.10
C ALA A 203 -16.36 -8.69 -3.07
N ALA A 204 -17.61 -8.77 -2.59
CA ALA A 204 -18.77 -8.37 -3.37
C ALA A 204 -18.77 -6.88 -3.72
N LEU A 205 -18.35 -6.03 -2.77
CA LEU A 205 -18.19 -4.60 -3.01
C LEU A 205 -17.17 -4.30 -4.11
N VAL A 206 -16.02 -4.99 -4.11
CA VAL A 206 -15.03 -4.86 -5.20
C VAL A 206 -15.64 -5.22 -6.54
N ALA A 207 -16.39 -6.31 -6.62
CA ALA A 207 -17.04 -6.75 -7.85
C ALA A 207 -18.03 -5.70 -8.39
N GLU A 208 -18.80 -5.04 -7.52
CA GLU A 208 -19.72 -3.96 -7.92
C GLU A 208 -18.99 -2.79 -8.62
N PHE A 209 -17.72 -2.53 -8.25
CA PHE A 209 -16.91 -1.48 -8.84
C PHE A 209 -15.99 -1.96 -9.97
N ALA A 210 -16.13 -3.22 -10.43
CA ALA A 210 -15.22 -3.86 -11.38
C ALA A 210 -13.74 -3.69 -10.97
N GLY A 211 -13.47 -3.86 -9.68
CA GLY A 211 -12.15 -3.66 -9.10
C GLY A 211 -11.11 -4.67 -9.58
N LEU A 212 -9.85 -4.34 -9.40
CA LEU A 212 -8.71 -5.16 -9.84
C LEU A 212 -8.54 -6.42 -9.00
N SER A 213 -8.70 -6.30 -7.68
CA SER A 213 -8.55 -7.42 -6.74
C SER A 213 -9.29 -7.18 -5.43
N ALA A 214 -9.75 -8.26 -4.83
CA ALA A 214 -10.07 -8.37 -3.42
C ALA A 214 -8.94 -9.17 -2.78
N ASP A 215 -8.19 -8.54 -1.90
CA ASP A 215 -6.99 -9.10 -1.32
C ASP A 215 -7.33 -9.69 0.08
N HIS A 216 -6.73 -10.85 0.41
CA HIS A 216 -6.92 -11.59 1.68
C HIS A 216 -8.20 -12.45 1.79
N VAL A 217 -8.98 -12.62 0.74
CA VAL A 217 -10.14 -13.51 0.69
C VAL A 217 -9.78 -14.98 0.53
#